data_40ff8d4204255ac2fdfed3c84c706367
#
_entry.id   40ff8d4204255ac2fdfed3c84c706367
#
_cell.length_a   1.000
_cell.length_b   1.000
_cell.length_c   1.000
_cell.angle_alpha   90.00
_cell.angle_beta   90.00
_cell.angle_gamma   90.00
#
_symmetry.space_group_name_H-M   'P 1'
#
loop_
_entity.id
_entity.type
_entity.pdbx_description
1 polymer ?
#
loop_
_entity_poly.entity_id
_entity_poly.type
_entity_poly.pdbx_seq_one_letter_code
_entity_poly.pdbx_strand_id
1 'polypeptide(L)'
;TQGLKQALNKYKFDAVFGGARRDEEKSRAKERIYSFRDKNHRWDPKSQRPELWNIYNGRHTKGESIRVFPLSNWTELDIWQYIYLEGIPIPDLYFSKMREVVEYMGTKIMVDDDRMPEELRKTAKKEMVRFRTLGCYPLTGAVNSEATTLPEIIQEMLICTTSERQGRLIDSDGDASMEKKKQEGYF
;
A
#
# COMPACT_ATOMS: atom_id res chain seq x y z
N THR A 1 10.65 -7.41 -7.32
CA THR A 1 11.94 -6.91 -6.77
C THR A 1 12.98 -6.76 -7.88
N GLN A 2 13.25 -7.78 -8.72
CA GLN A 2 14.31 -7.72 -9.73
C GLN A 2 14.11 -6.61 -10.77
N GLY A 3 12.90 -6.43 -11.31
CA GLY A 3 12.60 -5.35 -12.26
C GLY A 3 12.88 -3.95 -11.68
N LEU A 4 12.54 -3.72 -10.41
CA LEU A 4 12.85 -2.47 -9.72
C LEU A 4 14.37 -2.25 -9.64
N LYS A 5 15.15 -3.26 -9.22
CA LYS A 5 16.62 -3.16 -9.16
C LYS A 5 17.24 -2.88 -10.52
N GLN A 6 16.74 -3.54 -11.58
CA GLN A 6 17.19 -3.30 -12.96
C GLN A 6 16.95 -1.84 -13.36
N ALA A 7 15.77 -1.29 -13.09
CA ALA A 7 15.46 0.11 -13.37
C ALA A 7 16.39 1.07 -12.60
N LEU A 8 16.57 0.82 -11.30
CA LEU A 8 17.45 1.63 -10.44
C LEU A 8 18.90 1.63 -10.94
N ASN A 9 19.40 0.47 -11.30
CA ASN A 9 20.76 0.33 -11.82
C ASN A 9 20.93 0.98 -13.19
N LYS A 10 19.91 0.86 -14.06
CA LYS A 10 19.91 1.44 -15.41
C LYS A 10 19.91 2.95 -15.39
N TYR A 11 19.04 3.55 -14.58
CA TYR A 11 18.83 5.00 -14.54
C TYR A 11 19.65 5.71 -13.47
N LYS A 12 20.28 4.98 -12.54
CA LYS A 12 21.15 5.49 -11.47
C LYS A 12 20.47 6.59 -10.64
N PHE A 13 19.22 6.35 -10.23
CA PHE A 13 18.50 7.27 -9.36
C PHE A 13 19.13 7.30 -7.96
N ASP A 14 19.37 8.49 -7.45
CA ASP A 14 19.82 8.71 -6.06
C ASP A 14 18.67 8.59 -5.06
N ALA A 15 17.47 8.98 -5.48
CA ALA A 15 16.27 8.93 -4.67
C ALA A 15 15.07 8.37 -5.44
N VAL A 16 14.22 7.60 -4.76
CA VAL A 16 12.97 7.06 -5.29
C VAL A 16 11.85 7.32 -4.30
N PHE A 17 10.77 7.95 -4.75
CA PHE A 17 9.63 8.26 -3.92
C PHE A 17 8.63 7.10 -3.88
N GLY A 18 8.06 6.84 -2.70
CA GLY A 18 7.03 5.85 -2.49
C GLY A 18 5.94 6.35 -1.54
N GLY A 19 4.72 5.85 -1.72
CA GLY A 19 3.56 6.23 -0.90
C GLY A 19 3.39 5.42 0.39
N ALA A 20 4.40 4.64 0.80
CA ALA A 20 4.30 3.80 1.97
C ALA A 20 4.13 4.62 3.27
N ARG A 21 3.25 4.13 4.16
CA ARG A 21 2.95 4.74 5.46
C ARG A 21 3.20 3.75 6.60
N ARG A 22 3.61 4.24 7.76
CA ARG A 22 3.84 3.40 8.96
C ARG A 22 2.55 2.78 9.48
N ASP A 23 1.43 3.47 9.26
CA ASP A 23 0.10 3.06 9.68
C ASP A 23 -0.43 1.82 8.94
N GLU A 24 0.09 1.53 7.74
CA GLU A 24 -0.39 0.44 6.89
C GLU A 24 -0.16 -0.95 7.51
N GLU A 25 1.04 -1.18 8.06
CA GLU A 25 1.42 -2.50 8.59
C GLU A 25 2.62 -2.44 9.54
N LYS A 26 2.74 -3.44 10.40
CA LYS A 26 3.82 -3.55 11.41
C LYS A 26 5.22 -3.53 10.79
N SER A 27 5.42 -4.14 9.62
CA SER A 27 6.72 -4.19 8.96
C SER A 27 7.22 -2.82 8.52
N ARG A 28 6.33 -1.83 8.40
CA ARG A 28 6.66 -0.44 8.05
C ARG A 28 6.93 0.46 9.25
N ALA A 29 6.66 0.00 10.47
CA ALA A 29 6.83 0.80 11.69
C ALA A 29 8.27 1.29 11.91
N LYS A 30 9.27 0.51 11.45
CA LYS A 30 10.69 0.87 11.53
C LYS A 30 11.20 1.70 10.36
N GLU A 31 10.38 1.91 9.32
CA GLU A 31 10.75 2.68 8.13
C GLU A 31 10.94 4.15 8.51
N ARG A 32 11.83 4.83 7.81
CA ARG A 32 12.06 6.27 7.94
C ARG A 32 11.49 7.00 6.75
N ILE A 33 11.26 8.30 6.87
CA ILE A 33 10.88 9.13 5.71
C ILE A 33 11.99 9.08 4.67
N TYR A 34 13.27 9.22 5.10
CA TYR A 34 14.45 8.98 4.27
C TYR A 34 15.05 7.61 4.62
N SER A 35 14.65 6.60 3.88
CA SER A 35 15.07 5.22 4.11
C SER A 35 16.26 4.86 3.24
N PHE A 36 17.42 4.70 3.86
CA PHE A 36 18.69 4.44 3.17
C PHE A 36 18.79 3.00 2.69
N ARG A 37 19.35 2.85 1.50
CA ARG A 37 19.66 1.57 0.86
C ARG A 37 21.14 1.51 0.53
N ASP A 38 21.77 0.37 0.81
CA ASP A 38 23.15 0.12 0.42
C ASP A 38 23.31 -0.01 -1.11
N LYS A 39 24.54 -0.20 -1.58
CA LYS A 39 24.89 -0.42 -3.00
C LYS A 39 24.19 -1.62 -3.66
N ASN A 40 23.64 -2.54 -2.86
CA ASN A 40 22.87 -3.70 -3.32
C ASN A 40 21.35 -3.47 -3.21
N HIS A 41 20.92 -2.24 -2.93
CA HIS A 41 19.55 -1.81 -2.65
C HIS A 41 18.94 -2.41 -1.37
N ARG A 42 19.75 -2.96 -0.45
CA ARG A 42 19.29 -3.60 0.77
C ARG A 42 18.99 -2.56 1.85
N TRP A 43 17.95 -2.81 2.61
CA TRP A 43 17.60 -2.05 3.79
C TRP A 43 18.15 -2.73 5.04
N ASP A 44 18.81 -1.93 5.89
CA ASP A 44 19.25 -2.34 7.21
C ASP A 44 18.68 -1.36 8.25
N PRO A 45 17.81 -1.80 9.18
CA PRO A 45 17.23 -0.91 10.19
C PRO A 45 18.26 -0.30 11.12
N LYS A 46 19.42 -0.94 11.31
CA LYS A 46 20.50 -0.44 12.18
C LYS A 46 21.31 0.68 11.51
N SER A 47 21.31 0.75 10.20
CA SER A 47 22.05 1.74 9.40
C SER A 47 21.21 2.93 8.98
N GLN A 48 20.00 3.09 9.55
CA GLN A 48 19.13 4.24 9.27
C GLN A 48 19.50 5.44 10.13
N ARG A 49 19.27 6.63 9.60
CA ARG A 49 19.51 7.88 10.33
C ARG A 49 18.31 8.26 11.19
N PRO A 50 18.52 8.81 12.40
CA PRO A 50 17.43 9.35 13.20
C PRO A 50 16.79 10.56 12.52
N GLU A 51 15.46 10.69 12.66
CA GLU A 51 14.65 11.80 12.14
C GLU A 51 13.95 12.51 13.31
N LEU A 52 14.78 13.03 14.23
CA LEU A 52 14.29 13.75 15.41
C LEU A 52 13.84 15.15 15.02
N TRP A 53 12.72 15.62 15.60
CA TRP A 53 12.17 16.97 15.39
C TRP A 53 11.98 17.36 13.92
N ASN A 54 11.62 16.40 13.06
CA ASN A 54 11.46 16.60 11.62
C ASN A 54 12.74 17.11 10.90
N ILE A 55 13.90 16.81 11.44
CA ILE A 55 15.17 17.09 10.78
C ILE A 55 15.52 15.91 9.86
N TYR A 56 15.55 16.19 8.56
CA TYR A 56 15.83 15.18 7.54
C TYR A 56 17.23 15.38 6.97
N ASN A 57 17.95 14.28 6.78
CA ASN A 57 19.26 14.29 6.17
C ASN A 57 19.31 13.30 5.00
N GLY A 58 19.27 13.82 3.79
CA GLY A 58 19.34 13.04 2.55
C GLY A 58 20.75 12.77 2.04
N ARG A 59 21.81 13.14 2.78
CA ARG A 59 23.18 12.91 2.33
C ARG A 59 23.49 11.42 2.31
N HIS A 60 23.88 10.90 1.16
CA HIS A 60 24.27 9.50 0.97
C HIS A 60 25.68 9.40 0.38
N THR A 61 26.29 8.23 0.47
CA THR A 61 27.60 7.93 -0.10
C THR A 61 27.46 7.36 -1.50
N LYS A 62 28.55 7.35 -2.26
CA LYS A 62 28.55 6.83 -3.63
C LYS A 62 28.10 5.36 -3.67
N GLY A 63 27.07 5.09 -4.47
CA GLY A 63 26.48 3.76 -4.62
C GLY A 63 25.32 3.45 -3.66
N GLU A 64 25.07 4.28 -2.66
CA GLU A 64 23.84 4.23 -1.87
C GLU A 64 22.71 4.96 -2.58
N SER A 65 21.47 4.65 -2.20
CA SER A 65 20.29 5.36 -2.65
C SER A 65 19.29 5.54 -1.51
N ILE A 66 18.32 6.41 -1.71
CA ILE A 66 17.31 6.71 -0.69
C ILE A 66 15.92 6.35 -1.22
N ARG A 67 15.11 5.67 -0.40
CA ARG A 67 13.66 5.63 -0.59
C ARG A 67 13.06 6.73 0.24
N VAL A 68 12.33 7.61 -0.39
CA VAL A 68 11.67 8.76 0.26
C VAL A 68 10.19 8.46 0.40
N PHE A 69 9.68 8.47 1.63
CA PHE A 69 8.28 8.21 1.95
C PHE A 69 7.63 9.46 2.57
N PRO A 70 7.21 10.43 1.77
CA PRO A 70 6.68 11.70 2.27
C PRO A 70 5.45 11.52 3.18
N LEU A 71 4.65 10.48 2.92
CA LEU A 71 3.43 10.17 3.65
C LEU A 71 3.65 9.24 4.85
N SER A 72 4.90 8.94 5.21
CA SER A 72 5.25 7.92 6.21
C SER A 72 4.53 8.07 7.55
N ASN A 73 4.31 9.30 8.01
CA ASN A 73 3.66 9.62 9.29
C ASN A 73 2.15 9.87 9.18
N TRP A 74 1.58 9.77 8.00
CA TRP A 74 0.16 10.01 7.76
C TRP A 74 -0.67 8.75 8.05
N THR A 75 -1.84 8.93 8.65
CA THR A 75 -2.85 7.88 8.76
C THR A 75 -3.66 7.76 7.47
N GLU A 76 -4.45 6.68 7.34
CA GLU A 76 -5.39 6.56 6.23
C GLU A 76 -6.41 7.71 6.25
N LEU A 77 -6.87 8.11 7.43
CA LEU A 77 -7.79 9.24 7.59
C LEU A 77 -7.18 10.55 7.08
N ASP A 78 -5.91 10.84 7.40
CA ASP A 78 -5.21 12.04 6.90
C ASP A 78 -5.19 12.08 5.38
N ILE A 79 -4.97 10.93 4.72
CA ILE A 79 -4.98 10.83 3.25
C ILE A 79 -6.36 11.17 2.69
N TRP A 80 -7.44 10.60 3.26
CA TRP A 80 -8.80 10.87 2.79
C TRP A 80 -9.21 12.33 3.00
N GLN A 81 -8.84 12.92 4.14
CA GLN A 81 -9.08 14.34 4.41
C GLN A 81 -8.31 15.24 3.44
N TYR A 82 -7.05 14.92 3.16
CA TYR A 82 -6.23 15.67 2.19
C TYR A 82 -6.82 15.59 0.77
N ILE A 83 -7.22 14.39 0.32
CA ILE A 83 -7.88 14.21 -0.99
C ILE A 83 -9.14 15.08 -1.08
N TYR A 84 -9.95 15.11 0.00
CA TYR A 84 -11.17 15.89 0.03
C TYR A 84 -10.90 17.41 0.01
N LEU A 85 -9.96 17.89 0.82
CA LEU A 85 -9.63 19.32 0.93
C LEU A 85 -9.00 19.87 -0.36
N GLU A 86 -8.14 19.10 -1.01
CA GLU A 86 -7.46 19.51 -2.23
C GLU A 86 -8.25 19.17 -3.52
N GLY A 87 -9.39 18.53 -3.41
CA GLY A 87 -10.22 18.13 -4.55
C GLY A 87 -9.51 17.18 -5.51
N ILE A 88 -8.68 16.26 -4.98
CA ILE A 88 -7.87 15.35 -5.80
C ILE A 88 -8.78 14.30 -6.46
N PRO A 89 -8.75 14.14 -7.81
CA PRO A 89 -9.51 13.11 -8.48
C PRO A 89 -8.96 11.72 -8.15
N ILE A 90 -9.85 10.81 -7.81
CA ILE A 90 -9.51 9.43 -7.46
C ILE A 90 -10.31 8.43 -8.31
N PRO A 91 -9.82 7.19 -8.48
CA PRO A 91 -10.53 6.15 -9.21
C PRO A 91 -11.88 5.78 -8.56
N ASP A 92 -12.87 5.48 -9.39
CA ASP A 92 -14.21 5.04 -9.00
C ASP A 92 -14.22 3.79 -8.09
N LEU A 93 -13.16 2.99 -8.10
CA LEU A 93 -13.04 1.79 -7.28
C LEU A 93 -13.02 2.09 -5.78
N TYR A 94 -12.62 3.30 -5.39
CA TYR A 94 -12.66 3.74 -3.99
C TYR A 94 -14.08 4.01 -3.49
N PHE A 95 -15.04 4.26 -4.37
CA PHE A 95 -16.43 4.51 -4.02
C PHE A 95 -17.24 3.21 -4.06
N SER A 96 -18.23 3.11 -3.18
CA SER A 96 -19.11 1.96 -3.14
C SER A 96 -20.00 1.89 -4.38
N LYS A 97 -20.05 0.72 -4.98
CA LYS A 97 -20.94 0.39 -6.10
C LYS A 97 -21.38 -1.06 -5.99
N MET A 98 -22.51 -1.38 -6.60
CA MET A 98 -22.95 -2.76 -6.78
C MET A 98 -21.96 -3.46 -7.74
N ARG A 99 -21.20 -4.43 -7.22
CA ARG A 99 -20.22 -5.21 -7.99
C ARG A 99 -20.43 -6.71 -7.78
N GLU A 100 -20.07 -7.49 -8.78
CA GLU A 100 -19.99 -8.94 -8.65
C GLU A 100 -18.70 -9.30 -7.92
N VAL A 101 -18.84 -10.01 -6.79
CA VAL A 101 -17.72 -10.44 -5.95
C VAL A 101 -17.86 -11.91 -5.61
N VAL A 102 -16.72 -12.57 -5.44
CA VAL A 102 -16.60 -13.92 -4.89
C VAL A 102 -15.87 -13.84 -3.56
N GLU A 103 -16.21 -14.72 -2.64
CA GLU A 103 -15.48 -14.88 -1.40
C GLU A 103 -14.42 -15.98 -1.57
N TYR A 104 -13.16 -15.64 -1.38
CA TYR A 104 -12.03 -16.54 -1.48
C TYR A 104 -11.06 -16.31 -0.33
N MET A 105 -10.80 -17.34 0.48
CA MET A 105 -9.94 -17.28 1.65
C MET A 105 -10.26 -16.13 2.62
N GLY A 106 -11.55 -15.87 2.84
CA GLY A 106 -12.02 -14.78 3.72
C GLY A 106 -11.88 -13.37 3.12
N THR A 107 -11.58 -13.27 1.83
CA THR A 107 -11.43 -11.99 1.12
C THR A 107 -12.43 -11.91 -0.04
N LYS A 108 -13.07 -10.75 -0.22
CA LYS A 108 -13.96 -10.50 -1.36
C LYS A 108 -13.15 -10.02 -2.56
N ILE A 109 -13.18 -10.80 -3.62
CA ILE A 109 -12.49 -10.51 -4.88
C ILE A 109 -13.53 -10.12 -5.92
N MET A 110 -13.32 -8.98 -6.59
CA MET A 110 -14.19 -8.55 -7.67
C MET A 110 -14.02 -9.45 -8.89
N VAL A 111 -15.13 -9.81 -9.52
CA VAL A 111 -15.16 -10.53 -10.80
C VAL A 111 -15.18 -9.47 -11.91
N ASP A 112 -14.07 -9.28 -12.61
CA ASP A 112 -13.96 -8.26 -13.67
C ASP A 112 -13.52 -8.84 -15.02
N ASP A 113 -12.90 -10.02 -15.06
CA ASP A 113 -12.43 -10.66 -16.30
C ASP A 113 -12.36 -12.19 -16.22
N ASP A 114 -11.84 -12.80 -17.28
CA ASP A 114 -11.77 -14.25 -17.47
C ASP A 114 -10.62 -14.97 -16.73
N ARG A 115 -9.75 -14.23 -16.03
CA ARG A 115 -8.61 -14.82 -15.29
C ARG A 115 -9.03 -15.61 -14.06
N MET A 116 -10.25 -15.37 -13.56
CA MET A 116 -10.79 -16.11 -12.42
C MET A 116 -11.30 -17.49 -12.87
N PRO A 117 -10.99 -18.59 -12.15
CA PRO A 117 -11.52 -19.92 -12.43
C PRO A 117 -13.05 -19.91 -12.50
N GLU A 118 -13.60 -20.63 -13.49
CA GLU A 118 -15.05 -20.64 -13.75
C GLU A 118 -15.87 -21.15 -12.54
N GLU A 119 -15.35 -22.15 -11.84
CA GLU A 119 -16.03 -22.68 -10.64
C GLU A 119 -16.20 -21.63 -9.55
N LEU A 120 -15.16 -20.79 -9.33
CA LEU A 120 -15.22 -19.71 -8.36
C LEU A 120 -16.17 -18.60 -8.84
N ARG A 121 -16.12 -18.28 -10.14
CA ARG A 121 -17.01 -17.27 -10.75
C ARG A 121 -18.49 -17.62 -10.63
N LYS A 122 -18.87 -18.90 -10.66
CA LYS A 122 -20.26 -19.37 -10.47
C LYS A 122 -20.79 -19.05 -9.07
N THR A 123 -19.94 -18.80 -8.09
CA THR A 123 -20.32 -18.41 -6.72
C THR A 123 -20.49 -16.91 -6.54
N ALA A 124 -20.30 -16.13 -7.60
CA ALA A 124 -20.35 -14.67 -7.54
C ALA A 124 -21.71 -14.16 -7.06
N LYS A 125 -21.67 -13.13 -6.21
CA LYS A 125 -22.83 -12.41 -5.70
C LYS A 125 -22.68 -10.92 -5.98
N LYS A 126 -23.79 -10.24 -6.19
CA LYS A 126 -23.80 -8.78 -6.30
C LYS A 126 -23.89 -8.17 -4.91
N GLU A 127 -22.90 -7.38 -4.54
CA GLU A 127 -22.83 -6.71 -3.25
C GLU A 127 -22.39 -5.25 -3.42
N MET A 128 -22.82 -4.40 -2.47
CA MET A 128 -22.33 -3.03 -2.35
C MET A 128 -20.94 -3.06 -1.72
N VAL A 129 -19.93 -2.79 -2.53
CA VAL A 129 -18.52 -2.87 -2.10
C VAL A 129 -17.68 -1.73 -2.66
N ARG A 130 -16.65 -1.38 -1.93
CA ARG A 130 -15.56 -0.49 -2.37
C ARG A 130 -14.20 -1.09 -2.05
N PHE A 131 -13.15 -0.47 -2.58
CA PHE A 131 -11.78 -0.82 -2.23
C PHE A 131 -11.19 0.26 -1.30
N ARG A 132 -10.52 -0.13 -0.23
CA ARG A 132 -9.77 0.79 0.63
C ARG A 132 -8.36 1.03 0.09
N THR A 133 -7.80 0.05 -0.61
CA THR A 133 -6.50 0.15 -1.28
C THR A 133 -6.61 -0.49 -2.65
N LEU A 134 -5.94 0.08 -3.64
CA LEU A 134 -5.82 -0.51 -4.96
C LEU A 134 -4.45 -1.15 -5.09
N GLY A 135 -4.43 -2.44 -5.40
CA GLY A 135 -3.22 -3.24 -5.58
C GLY A 135 -3.30 -4.09 -6.84
N CYS A 136 -2.54 -5.18 -6.86
CA CYS A 136 -2.60 -6.11 -7.98
C CYS A 136 -3.90 -6.90 -7.96
N TYR A 137 -4.66 -6.84 -9.06
CA TYR A 137 -5.75 -7.77 -9.30
C TYR A 137 -5.18 -9.19 -9.56
N PRO A 138 -5.75 -10.28 -9.05
CA PRO A 138 -6.97 -10.39 -8.21
C PRO A 138 -6.70 -10.34 -6.70
N LEU A 139 -5.53 -9.91 -6.26
CA LEU A 139 -5.05 -10.03 -4.87
C LEU A 139 -5.58 -8.92 -3.95
N THR A 140 -6.27 -7.93 -4.49
CA THR A 140 -6.84 -6.82 -3.71
C THR A 140 -8.27 -7.14 -3.31
N GLY A 141 -8.53 -7.17 -2.00
CA GLY A 141 -9.85 -7.41 -1.45
C GLY A 141 -10.74 -6.18 -1.41
N ALA A 142 -12.03 -6.39 -1.68
CA ALA A 142 -13.07 -5.40 -1.49
C ALA A 142 -13.66 -5.49 -0.07
N VAL A 143 -14.23 -4.39 0.41
CA VAL A 143 -14.96 -4.32 1.68
C VAL A 143 -16.42 -3.91 1.43
N ASN A 144 -17.35 -4.43 2.24
CA ASN A 144 -18.72 -3.97 2.21
C ASN A 144 -18.78 -2.52 2.69
N SER A 145 -19.45 -1.69 1.95
CA SER A 145 -19.58 -0.28 2.27
C SER A 145 -20.75 0.31 1.47
N GLU A 146 -21.37 1.33 2.02
CA GLU A 146 -22.38 2.14 1.34
C GLU A 146 -21.82 3.53 0.97
N ALA A 147 -20.57 3.82 1.29
CA ALA A 147 -19.94 5.11 1.05
C ALA A 147 -19.73 5.38 -0.45
N THR A 148 -20.52 6.27 -1.01
CA THR A 148 -20.51 6.66 -2.43
C THR A 148 -19.84 8.01 -2.66
N THR A 149 -19.51 8.73 -1.59
CA THR A 149 -18.90 10.05 -1.60
C THR A 149 -17.68 10.12 -0.66
N LEU A 150 -16.78 11.08 -0.87
CA LEU A 150 -15.63 11.29 0.01
C LEU A 150 -16.00 11.58 1.47
N PRO A 151 -17.00 12.43 1.78
CA PRO A 151 -17.43 12.62 3.18
C PRO A 151 -17.88 11.34 3.86
N GLU A 152 -18.61 10.46 3.15
CA GLU A 152 -19.05 9.16 3.68
C GLU A 152 -17.87 8.23 3.93
N ILE A 153 -16.87 8.20 3.03
CA ILE A 153 -15.61 7.45 3.25
C ILE A 153 -14.89 7.97 4.51
N ILE A 154 -14.79 9.27 4.68
CA ILE A 154 -14.17 9.88 5.87
C ILE A 154 -14.92 9.48 7.14
N GLN A 155 -16.25 9.47 7.12
CA GLN A 155 -17.06 9.01 8.27
C GLN A 155 -16.80 7.53 8.60
N GLU A 156 -16.72 6.66 7.60
CA GLU A 156 -16.33 5.26 7.83
C GLU A 156 -14.93 5.15 8.46
N MET A 157 -13.97 5.98 8.04
CA MET A 157 -12.61 5.95 8.58
C MET A 157 -12.53 6.39 10.04
N LEU A 158 -13.40 7.28 10.50
CA LEU A 158 -13.46 7.72 11.91
C LEU A 158 -13.82 6.59 12.88
N ILE A 159 -14.56 5.59 12.43
CA ILE A 159 -14.98 4.44 13.25
C ILE A 159 -14.23 3.16 12.91
N CYS A 160 -13.39 3.17 11.88
CA CYS A 160 -12.65 2.00 11.43
C CYS A 160 -11.46 1.71 12.34
N THR A 161 -11.38 0.49 12.86
CA THR A 161 -10.27 0.01 13.72
C THR A 161 -9.28 -0.90 13.01
N THR A 162 -9.53 -1.23 11.75
CA THR A 162 -8.74 -2.17 10.97
C THR A 162 -7.88 -1.48 9.93
N SER A 163 -6.68 -1.99 9.69
CA SER A 163 -5.82 -1.47 8.62
C SER A 163 -6.44 -1.67 7.23
N GLU A 164 -6.17 -0.75 6.31
CA GLU A 164 -6.57 -0.83 4.90
C GLU A 164 -6.04 -2.08 4.17
N ARG A 165 -4.96 -2.66 4.67
CA ARG A 165 -4.34 -3.87 4.11
C ARG A 165 -5.00 -5.16 4.59
N GLN A 166 -5.86 -5.10 5.60
CA GLN A 166 -6.61 -6.26 6.04
C GLN A 166 -7.50 -6.77 4.89
N GLY A 167 -7.36 -8.04 4.54
CA GLY A 167 -8.08 -8.64 3.40
C GLY A 167 -7.30 -8.68 2.09
N ARG A 168 -6.02 -8.29 2.06
CA ARG A 168 -5.14 -8.55 0.92
C ARG A 168 -4.60 -9.98 1.00
N LEU A 169 -4.93 -10.81 0.01
CA LEU A 169 -4.48 -12.21 -0.03
C LEU A 169 -2.96 -12.37 0.07
N ILE A 170 -2.20 -11.45 -0.50
CA ILE A 170 -0.74 -11.51 -0.51
C ILE A 170 -0.12 -11.29 0.89
N ASP A 171 -0.84 -10.69 1.82
CA ASP A 171 -0.35 -10.39 3.15
C ASP A 171 -0.60 -11.57 4.12
N SER A 172 -1.35 -12.61 3.71
CA SER A 172 -1.57 -13.85 4.46
C SER A 172 -0.34 -14.77 4.50
N ASP A 173 0.67 -14.53 3.67
CA ASP A 173 1.90 -15.34 3.55
C ASP A 173 2.97 -15.06 4.64
N GLY A 174 2.55 -14.68 5.83
CA GLY A 174 3.39 -14.59 7.02
C GLY A 174 4.07 -13.22 7.26
N ASP A 175 4.08 -12.81 8.51
CA ASP A 175 4.58 -11.51 9.02
C ASP A 175 6.05 -11.17 8.63
N ALA A 176 6.85 -12.16 8.23
CA ALA A 176 8.25 -11.99 7.87
C ALA A 176 8.49 -11.68 6.38
N SER A 177 7.48 -11.79 5.52
CA SER A 177 7.68 -11.74 4.06
C SER A 177 8.11 -10.35 3.58
N MET A 178 7.54 -9.27 4.11
CA MET A 178 7.88 -7.91 3.72
C MET A 178 9.24 -7.45 4.25
N GLU A 179 9.61 -7.85 5.47
CA GLU A 179 10.94 -7.53 6.02
C GLU A 179 12.05 -8.23 5.24
N LYS A 180 11.84 -9.49 4.85
CA LYS A 180 12.73 -10.20 3.92
C LYS A 180 12.83 -9.53 2.55
N LYS A 181 11.70 -9.12 1.97
CA LYS A 181 11.67 -8.43 0.67
C LYS A 181 12.43 -7.10 0.71
N LYS A 182 12.36 -6.35 1.82
CA LYS A 182 13.15 -5.12 2.02
C LYS A 182 14.66 -5.42 2.10
N GLN A 183 15.05 -6.48 2.82
CA GLN A 183 16.43 -6.93 2.86
C GLN A 183 16.95 -7.38 1.49
N GLU A 184 16.06 -7.87 0.63
CA GLU A 184 16.36 -8.21 -0.77
C GLU A 184 16.38 -7.00 -1.71
N GLY A 185 16.01 -5.82 -1.23
CA GLY A 185 16.00 -4.57 -1.99
C GLY A 185 14.66 -4.15 -2.59
N TYR A 186 13.56 -4.65 -2.05
CA TYR A 186 12.22 -4.15 -2.35
C TYR A 186 11.94 -2.82 -1.62
N PHE A 187 10.83 -2.16 -2.01
CA PHE A 187 10.35 -0.94 -1.31
C PHE A 187 10.05 -1.21 0.15
#